data_a223568b8dd59a086155975e36b2ae39
#
_entry.id   a223568b8dd59a086155975e36b2ae39
#
_cell.length_a   1.000
_cell.length_b   1.000
_cell.length_c   1.000
_cell.angle_alpha   90.00
_cell.angle_beta   90.00
_cell.angle_gamma   90.00
#
_symmetry.space_group_name_H-M   'P 1'
#
loop_
_entity.id
_entity.type
_entity.pdbx_description
1 polymer ?
#
loop_
_entity_poly.entity_id
_entity_poly.type
_entity_poly.pdbx_seq_one_letter_code
_entity_poly.pdbx_strand_id
1 'polypeptide(L)'
;MDAHPDCGACAPKLHSWYDSDRFEYAGAAGGRIDRWGYPFCRGRRLSRTEEDHGQYDTPADVFWATGACLMTRSVLWRRLGGLDSRFFAHMEEIDYCWKLQLDGYKVCCVPQSVVYHLGGGTLPKTSPWKLKLNFRNGLLLLENNLARTFAAQGEPPRKALRHANRVIFWRKCLDGCSAAVYLLSGRKDFFKAVLEAHREARNLVSRPDIEALACQAKTSGVAGRYGGSIILASLLKGKRVFDYIESKMVL
;
A
#
# COMPACT_ATOMS: atom_id res chain seq x y z
N MET A 1 2.28 -4.53 21.75
CA MET A 1 3.38 -3.62 21.35
C MET A 1 4.47 -3.55 22.40
N ASP A 2 4.15 -3.60 23.69
CA ASP A 2 5.19 -3.50 24.75
C ASP A 2 6.19 -4.66 24.70
N ALA A 3 5.72 -5.87 24.42
CA ALA A 3 6.58 -7.04 24.20
C ALA A 3 7.42 -6.99 22.90
N HIS A 4 7.14 -6.05 22.00
CA HIS A 4 7.80 -5.91 20.70
C HIS A 4 8.20 -4.45 20.47
N PRO A 5 9.33 -3.99 21.07
CA PRO A 5 9.77 -2.58 20.98
C PRO A 5 10.13 -2.15 19.55
N ASP A 6 10.46 -3.07 18.67
CA ASP A 6 10.72 -2.87 17.24
C ASP A 6 9.44 -2.70 16.40
N CYS A 7 8.25 -3.03 16.95
CA CYS A 7 6.97 -2.81 16.27
C CYS A 7 6.53 -1.35 16.43
N GLY A 8 6.50 -0.60 15.33
CA GLY A 8 6.08 0.80 15.28
C GLY A 8 4.58 0.98 15.11
N ALA A 9 3.95 0.07 14.37
CA ALA A 9 2.51 0.05 14.15
C ALA A 9 1.99 -1.39 13.99
N CYS A 10 0.73 -1.61 14.35
CA CYS A 10 0.08 -2.91 14.13
C CYS A 10 -1.42 -2.74 13.81
N ALA A 11 -1.98 -3.80 13.23
CA ALA A 11 -3.41 -3.94 12.99
C ALA A 11 -3.89 -5.36 13.32
N PRO A 12 -5.17 -5.54 13.69
CA PRO A 12 -5.80 -6.85 13.83
C PRO A 12 -6.08 -7.49 12.48
N LYS A 13 -6.60 -8.71 12.47
CA LYS A 13 -7.38 -9.24 11.36
C LYS A 13 -8.68 -8.45 11.21
N LEU A 14 -9.04 -8.11 9.98
CA LEU A 14 -10.34 -7.52 9.68
C LEU A 14 -11.24 -8.54 8.98
N HIS A 15 -12.38 -8.79 9.59
CA HIS A 15 -13.47 -9.57 9.01
C HIS A 15 -14.58 -8.64 8.52
N SER A 16 -15.30 -9.09 7.50
CA SER A 16 -16.47 -8.39 7.01
C SER A 16 -17.59 -8.42 8.05
N TRP A 17 -18.21 -7.28 8.31
CA TRP A 17 -19.42 -7.24 9.16
C TRP A 17 -20.58 -8.01 8.56
N TYR A 18 -20.70 -8.05 7.25
CA TYR A 18 -21.81 -8.71 6.54
C TYR A 18 -21.59 -10.20 6.30
N ASP A 19 -20.33 -10.67 6.34
CA ASP A 19 -19.93 -12.05 6.13
C ASP A 19 -18.72 -12.32 7.04
N SER A 20 -19.02 -12.76 8.26
CA SER A 20 -18.04 -12.91 9.36
C SER A 20 -16.94 -13.93 9.07
N ASP A 21 -17.18 -14.86 8.16
CA ASP A 21 -16.23 -15.91 7.80
C ASP A 21 -15.27 -15.45 6.70
N ARG A 22 -15.44 -14.23 6.21
CA ARG A 22 -14.64 -13.65 5.12
C ARG A 22 -13.85 -12.43 5.56
N PHE A 23 -12.63 -12.34 5.05
CA PHE A 23 -11.82 -11.14 5.26
C PHE A 23 -12.48 -9.89 4.71
N GLU A 24 -12.29 -8.78 5.42
CA GLU A 24 -12.75 -7.47 4.97
C GLU A 24 -11.76 -6.84 3.98
N TYR A 25 -12.30 -6.08 3.03
CA TYR A 25 -11.55 -5.48 1.92
C TYR A 25 -10.45 -4.49 2.38
N ALA A 26 -10.69 -3.72 3.45
CA ALA A 26 -9.85 -2.58 3.81
C ALA A 26 -8.55 -2.94 4.56
N GLY A 27 -8.23 -4.23 4.73
CA GLY A 27 -7.01 -4.60 5.45
C GLY A 27 -6.81 -6.09 5.61
N ALA A 28 -7.89 -6.87 5.58
CA ALA A 28 -7.87 -8.33 5.69
C ALA A 28 -6.92 -8.83 6.81
N ALA A 29 -5.94 -9.67 6.52
CA ALA A 29 -4.95 -10.16 7.47
C ALA A 29 -3.57 -9.46 7.31
N GLY A 30 -3.58 -8.15 7.04
CA GLY A 30 -2.39 -7.32 6.90
C GLY A 30 -2.04 -6.94 5.47
N GLY A 31 -1.59 -5.73 5.30
CA GLY A 31 -1.36 -5.09 4.01
C GLY A 31 -0.01 -5.42 3.38
N ARG A 32 0.00 -5.49 2.07
CA ARG A 32 1.16 -5.67 1.19
C ARG A 32 1.15 -4.67 0.05
N ILE A 33 2.26 -4.54 -0.66
CA ILE A 33 2.36 -3.70 -1.85
C ILE A 33 3.20 -4.42 -2.92
N ASP A 34 2.82 -4.25 -4.19
CA ASP A 34 3.61 -4.77 -5.29
C ASP A 34 4.72 -3.79 -5.75
N ARG A 35 5.57 -4.23 -6.68
CA ARG A 35 6.66 -3.40 -7.21
C ARG A 35 6.21 -2.09 -7.87
N TRP A 36 4.96 -2.00 -8.30
CA TRP A 36 4.37 -0.83 -8.97
C TRP A 36 3.57 0.05 -8.02
N GLY A 37 3.54 -0.29 -6.71
CA GLY A 37 2.80 0.45 -5.70
C GLY A 37 1.29 0.17 -5.68
N TYR A 38 0.85 -0.99 -6.18
CA TYR A 38 -0.53 -1.42 -6.02
C TYR A 38 -0.69 -2.15 -4.68
N PRO A 39 -1.52 -1.61 -3.74
CA PRO A 39 -1.73 -2.24 -2.45
C PRO A 39 -2.67 -3.44 -2.57
N PHE A 40 -2.34 -4.48 -1.84
CA PHE A 40 -3.16 -5.68 -1.64
C PHE A 40 -2.97 -6.19 -0.21
N CYS A 41 -3.60 -7.29 0.17
CA CYS A 41 -3.49 -7.83 1.54
C CYS A 41 -3.31 -9.34 1.53
N ARG A 42 -2.85 -9.88 2.62
CA ARG A 42 -3.03 -11.29 2.96
C ARG A 42 -4.53 -11.52 3.08
N GLY A 43 -5.08 -12.42 2.28
CA GLY A 43 -6.53 -12.63 2.21
C GLY A 43 -7.31 -11.70 1.27
N ARG A 44 -6.65 -10.72 0.60
CA ARG A 44 -7.32 -9.85 -0.40
C ARG A 44 -6.41 -9.52 -1.60
N ARG A 45 -6.94 -9.74 -2.78
CA ARG A 45 -6.34 -9.26 -4.04
C ARG A 45 -7.37 -8.53 -4.88
N LEU A 46 -7.01 -7.39 -5.42
CA LEU A 46 -7.93 -6.56 -6.20
C LEU A 46 -9.27 -6.39 -5.44
N SER A 47 -10.39 -6.83 -6.02
CA SER A 47 -11.71 -6.78 -5.41
C SER A 47 -12.15 -8.07 -4.69
N ARG A 48 -11.32 -9.12 -4.70
CA ARG A 48 -11.66 -10.44 -4.15
C ARG A 48 -11.02 -10.63 -2.78
N THR A 49 -11.81 -11.12 -1.82
CA THR A 49 -11.36 -11.53 -0.49
C THR A 49 -11.51 -13.05 -0.34
N GLU A 50 -10.68 -13.66 0.50
CA GLU A 50 -10.77 -15.08 0.89
C GLU A 50 -11.73 -15.26 2.07
N GLU A 51 -12.17 -16.50 2.27
CA GLU A 51 -12.70 -16.97 3.55
C GLU A 51 -11.53 -17.19 4.51
N ASP A 52 -11.76 -16.94 5.80
CA ASP A 52 -10.78 -17.21 6.84
C ASP A 52 -10.94 -18.64 7.37
N HIS A 53 -9.97 -19.48 7.06
CA HIS A 53 -9.87 -20.85 7.56
C HIS A 53 -8.68 -21.00 8.51
N GLY A 54 -8.19 -19.90 9.09
CA GLY A 54 -6.99 -19.87 9.95
C GLY A 54 -5.67 -19.78 9.19
N GLN A 55 -5.69 -19.64 7.85
CA GLN A 55 -4.49 -19.61 7.01
C GLN A 55 -3.54 -18.41 7.31
N TYR A 56 -4.03 -17.41 8.03
CA TYR A 56 -3.24 -16.25 8.47
C TYR A 56 -3.27 -16.03 10.00
N ASP A 57 -3.37 -17.09 10.79
CA ASP A 57 -3.40 -17.01 12.26
C ASP A 57 -2.02 -16.79 12.89
N THR A 58 -0.97 -16.85 12.09
CA THR A 58 0.38 -16.54 12.54
C THR A 58 0.66 -15.05 12.43
N PRO A 59 1.16 -14.38 13.49
CA PRO A 59 1.63 -13.00 13.42
C PRO A 59 2.64 -12.82 12.29
N ALA A 60 2.58 -11.68 11.60
CA ALA A 60 3.47 -11.44 10.47
C ALA A 60 3.86 -9.97 10.36
N ASP A 61 5.08 -9.74 9.92
CA ASP A 61 5.50 -8.44 9.45
C ASP A 61 4.81 -8.16 8.11
N VAL A 62 4.18 -6.99 8.00
CA VAL A 62 3.39 -6.58 6.84
C VAL A 62 3.87 -5.23 6.32
N PHE A 63 3.48 -4.87 5.11
CA PHE A 63 3.88 -3.56 4.56
C PHE A 63 3.11 -2.42 5.22
N TRP A 64 1.81 -2.59 5.44
CA TRP A 64 0.95 -1.57 6.04
C TRP A 64 -0.13 -2.18 6.93
N ALA A 65 -0.47 -1.42 7.96
CA ALA A 65 -1.59 -1.63 8.85
C ALA A 65 -2.75 -0.74 8.40
N THR A 66 -3.95 -1.29 8.43
CA THR A 66 -5.14 -0.60 7.90
C THR A 66 -5.57 0.60 8.74
N GLY A 67 -5.94 1.70 8.10
CA GLY A 67 -6.53 2.86 8.78
C GLY A 67 -7.87 2.58 9.47
N ALA A 68 -8.55 1.47 9.11
CA ALA A 68 -9.78 1.05 9.79
C ALA A 68 -9.54 0.64 11.26
N CYS A 69 -8.32 0.14 11.60
CA CYS A 69 -7.94 -0.19 12.97
C CYS A 69 -6.41 -0.17 13.10
N LEU A 70 -5.83 1.02 13.02
CA LEU A 70 -4.40 1.26 13.17
C LEU A 70 -4.04 1.57 14.61
N MET A 71 -3.15 0.78 15.21
CA MET A 71 -2.47 1.13 16.44
C MET A 71 -1.02 1.51 16.14
N THR A 72 -0.55 2.65 16.64
CA THR A 72 0.84 3.11 16.46
C THR A 72 1.38 3.75 17.73
N ARG A 73 2.71 3.78 17.87
CA ARG A 73 3.36 4.45 19.01
C ARG A 73 3.22 5.96 18.87
N SER A 74 2.70 6.62 19.90
CA SER A 74 2.48 8.07 19.89
C SER A 74 3.76 8.89 19.67
N VAL A 75 4.90 8.38 20.12
CA VAL A 75 6.22 9.01 19.89
C VAL A 75 6.57 9.00 18.40
N LEU A 76 6.35 7.86 17.70
CA LEU A 76 6.61 7.71 16.27
C LEU A 76 5.61 8.52 15.44
N TRP A 77 4.34 8.53 15.87
CA TRP A 77 3.33 9.36 15.24
C TRP A 77 3.71 10.83 15.21
N ARG A 78 4.12 11.37 16.35
CA ARG A 78 4.57 12.78 16.44
C ARG A 78 5.85 13.02 15.64
N ARG A 79 6.83 12.11 15.73
CA ARG A 79 8.12 12.25 15.03
C ARG A 79 7.98 12.25 13.51
N LEU A 80 7.10 11.39 12.96
CA LEU A 80 6.89 11.28 11.53
C LEU A 80 5.80 12.22 10.99
N GLY A 81 5.17 13.02 11.85
CA GLY A 81 4.16 14.01 11.48
C GLY A 81 2.77 13.44 11.20
N GLY A 82 2.49 12.22 11.67
CA GLY A 82 1.20 11.56 11.46
C GLY A 82 0.88 11.23 10.00
N LEU A 83 -0.37 11.34 9.62
CA LEU A 83 -0.83 11.12 8.25
C LEU A 83 -0.60 12.38 7.41
N ASP A 84 -0.10 12.19 6.20
CA ASP A 84 0.15 13.29 5.26
C ASP A 84 -1.17 13.79 4.67
N SER A 85 -1.55 15.01 5.03
CA SER A 85 -2.84 15.63 4.64
C SER A 85 -3.03 15.78 3.12
N ARG A 86 -1.95 15.73 2.33
CA ARG A 86 -2.03 15.76 0.87
C ARG A 86 -2.82 14.58 0.29
N PHE A 87 -2.86 13.44 1.00
CA PHE A 87 -3.64 12.27 0.58
C PHE A 87 -5.15 12.50 0.67
N PHE A 88 -5.61 13.30 1.63
CA PHE A 88 -7.02 13.52 1.96
C PHE A 88 -7.73 12.25 2.45
N ALA A 89 -7.78 11.20 1.65
CA ALA A 89 -8.33 9.88 1.99
C ALA A 89 -7.73 8.80 1.07
N HIS A 90 -7.54 7.61 1.60
CA HIS A 90 -6.91 6.42 0.99
C HIS A 90 -5.40 6.55 0.80
N MET A 91 -4.67 5.54 1.26
CA MET A 91 -3.22 5.36 1.19
C MET A 91 -2.39 6.25 2.14
N GLU A 92 -2.98 7.15 2.92
CA GLU A 92 -2.29 7.94 3.93
C GLU A 92 -1.68 7.04 5.02
N GLU A 93 -2.38 6.01 5.43
CA GLU A 93 -1.91 4.99 6.37
C GLU A 93 -0.80 4.13 5.76
N ILE A 94 -0.86 3.86 4.45
CA ILE A 94 0.17 3.11 3.74
C ILE A 94 1.47 3.94 3.67
N ASP A 95 1.36 5.24 3.38
CA ASP A 95 2.49 6.17 3.37
C ASP A 95 3.14 6.26 4.76
N TYR A 96 2.33 6.39 5.81
CA TYR A 96 2.80 6.40 7.19
C TYR A 96 3.54 5.11 7.56
N CYS A 97 2.97 3.96 7.25
CA CYS A 97 3.60 2.66 7.51
C CYS A 97 4.90 2.48 6.72
N TRP A 98 4.97 2.98 5.49
CA TRP A 98 6.20 2.94 4.71
C TRP A 98 7.30 3.80 5.34
N LYS A 99 6.96 5.01 5.79
CA LYS A 99 7.88 5.89 6.53
C LYS A 99 8.37 5.24 7.83
N LEU A 100 7.48 4.56 8.59
CA LEU A 100 7.87 3.79 9.77
C LEU A 100 8.94 2.74 9.46
N GLN A 101 8.76 1.99 8.40
CA GLN A 101 9.72 0.95 8.00
C GLN A 101 11.06 1.56 7.53
N LEU A 102 11.02 2.69 6.82
CA LEU A 102 12.23 3.43 6.44
C LEU A 102 12.96 4.03 7.64
N ASP A 103 12.28 4.19 8.76
CA ASP A 103 12.82 4.64 10.04
C ASP A 103 13.26 3.46 10.94
N GLY A 104 13.24 2.23 10.41
CA GLY A 104 13.75 1.03 11.06
C GLY A 104 12.74 0.27 11.93
N TYR A 105 11.47 0.65 11.92
CA TYR A 105 10.42 -0.03 12.69
C TYR A 105 9.64 -1.01 11.82
N LYS A 106 9.13 -2.07 12.47
CA LYS A 106 8.22 -3.03 11.85
C LYS A 106 6.77 -2.55 11.87
N VAL A 107 6.01 -3.05 10.92
CA VAL A 107 4.54 -2.98 10.90
C VAL A 107 4.01 -4.40 10.97
N CYS A 108 3.14 -4.71 11.94
CA CYS A 108 2.74 -6.07 12.25
C CYS A 108 1.23 -6.30 12.08
N CYS A 109 0.86 -7.49 11.63
CA CYS A 109 -0.50 -8.00 11.79
C CYS A 109 -0.56 -8.89 13.02
N VAL A 110 -1.53 -8.64 13.90
CA VAL A 110 -1.80 -9.40 15.13
C VAL A 110 -3.10 -10.17 14.96
N PRO A 111 -3.06 -11.40 14.42
CA PRO A 111 -4.26 -12.12 14.00
C PRO A 111 -5.11 -12.64 15.16
N GLN A 112 -4.55 -12.71 16.39
CA GLN A 112 -5.30 -13.05 17.60
C GLN A 112 -6.34 -11.96 17.98
N SER A 113 -6.16 -10.75 17.46
CA SER A 113 -7.15 -9.68 17.54
C SER A 113 -7.96 -9.65 16.24
N VAL A 114 -9.27 -9.77 16.36
CA VAL A 114 -10.20 -9.74 15.22
C VAL A 114 -11.15 -8.57 15.39
N VAL A 115 -11.34 -7.80 14.31
CA VAL A 115 -12.27 -6.67 14.25
C VAL A 115 -13.20 -6.85 13.05
N TYR A 116 -14.49 -6.69 13.27
CA TYR A 116 -15.51 -6.68 12.22
C TYR A 116 -15.72 -5.27 11.71
N HIS A 117 -15.57 -5.08 10.40
CA HIS A 117 -15.62 -3.76 9.77
C HIS A 117 -16.69 -3.69 8.68
N LEU A 118 -17.49 -2.61 8.71
CA LEU A 118 -18.61 -2.42 7.79
C LEU A 118 -18.23 -2.19 6.33
N GLY A 119 -17.05 -1.71 6.07
CA GLY A 119 -16.51 -1.42 4.74
C GLY A 119 -17.39 -0.58 3.82
N GLY A 120 -16.89 0.53 3.30
CA GLY A 120 -17.59 1.33 2.29
C GLY A 120 -18.63 2.31 2.83
N GLY A 121 -18.67 2.54 4.15
CA GLY A 121 -19.64 3.47 4.78
C GLY A 121 -19.49 4.93 4.36
N THR A 122 -18.30 5.34 3.88
CA THR A 122 -18.03 6.75 3.58
C THR A 122 -18.12 7.09 2.09
N LEU A 123 -17.71 6.17 1.20
CA LEU A 123 -17.70 6.43 -0.25
C LEU A 123 -18.17 5.20 -1.03
N PRO A 124 -19.04 5.35 -2.05
CA PRO A 124 -19.47 4.24 -2.91
C PRO A 124 -18.25 3.54 -3.56
N LYS A 125 -18.27 2.20 -3.60
CA LYS A 125 -17.16 1.37 -4.15
C LYS A 125 -16.80 1.71 -5.61
N THR A 126 -17.75 2.25 -6.39
CA THR A 126 -17.63 2.50 -7.84
C THR A 126 -17.67 4.00 -8.20
N SER A 127 -17.24 4.88 -7.31
CA SER A 127 -17.23 6.32 -7.55
C SER A 127 -16.00 6.75 -8.38
N PRO A 128 -16.16 7.56 -9.46
CA PRO A 128 -15.04 8.18 -10.18
C PRO A 128 -14.13 9.02 -9.26
N TRP A 129 -14.70 9.66 -8.24
CA TRP A 129 -13.97 10.38 -7.22
C TRP A 129 -13.02 9.47 -6.42
N LYS A 130 -13.50 8.32 -5.96
CA LYS A 130 -12.66 7.33 -5.27
C LYS A 130 -11.56 6.79 -6.18
N LEU A 131 -11.89 6.54 -7.45
CA LEU A 131 -10.91 6.13 -8.44
C LEU A 131 -9.81 7.20 -8.60
N LYS A 132 -10.20 8.47 -8.76
CA LYS A 132 -9.27 9.60 -8.87
C LYS A 132 -8.32 9.64 -7.65
N LEU A 133 -8.84 9.54 -6.44
CA LEU A 133 -8.01 9.50 -5.23
C LEU A 133 -7.02 8.33 -5.25
N ASN A 134 -7.44 7.14 -5.63
CA ASN A 134 -6.56 5.97 -5.67
C ASN A 134 -5.41 6.12 -6.68
N PHE A 135 -5.65 6.64 -7.87
CA PHE A 135 -4.60 6.89 -8.86
C PHE A 135 -3.66 8.02 -8.41
N ARG A 136 -4.22 9.16 -7.95
CA ARG A 136 -3.47 10.30 -7.44
C ARG A 136 -2.57 9.92 -6.26
N ASN A 137 -3.16 9.27 -5.28
CA ASN A 137 -2.48 8.91 -4.05
C ASN A 137 -1.45 7.79 -4.26
N GLY A 138 -1.72 6.85 -5.19
CA GLY A 138 -0.74 5.85 -5.59
C GLY A 138 0.53 6.46 -6.19
N LEU A 139 0.42 7.53 -6.98
CA LEU A 139 1.59 8.26 -7.49
C LEU A 139 2.28 9.03 -6.37
N LEU A 140 1.54 9.71 -5.51
CA LEU A 140 2.09 10.46 -4.37
C LEU A 140 2.84 9.53 -3.40
N LEU A 141 2.28 8.36 -3.13
CA LEU A 141 2.89 7.31 -2.30
C LEU A 141 4.26 6.88 -2.83
N LEU A 142 4.36 6.63 -4.14
CA LEU A 142 5.61 6.24 -4.80
C LEU A 142 6.64 7.37 -4.79
N GLU A 143 6.22 8.59 -5.11
CA GLU A 143 7.09 9.77 -5.13
C GLU A 143 7.64 10.10 -3.74
N ASN A 144 6.84 9.94 -2.68
CA ASN A 144 7.29 10.17 -1.31
C ASN A 144 8.37 9.17 -0.86
N ASN A 145 8.29 7.90 -1.29
CA ASN A 145 8.97 6.82 -0.57
C ASN A 145 9.96 6.00 -1.40
N LEU A 146 9.81 5.87 -2.73
CA LEU A 146 10.65 4.95 -3.52
C LEU A 146 12.13 5.33 -3.52
N ALA A 147 12.45 6.60 -3.74
CA ALA A 147 13.85 7.04 -3.78
C ALA A 147 14.52 6.82 -2.42
N ARG A 148 13.80 7.09 -1.31
CA ARG A 148 14.26 6.80 0.04
C ARG A 148 14.47 5.31 0.28
N THR A 149 13.58 4.46 -0.24
CA THR A 149 13.71 3.01 -0.15
C THR A 149 14.98 2.51 -0.83
N PHE A 150 15.27 2.96 -2.05
CA PHE A 150 16.48 2.56 -2.76
C PHE A 150 17.75 3.11 -2.11
N ALA A 151 17.72 4.33 -1.59
CA ALA A 151 18.82 4.88 -0.81
C ALA A 151 19.05 4.09 0.49
N ALA A 152 17.99 3.72 1.21
CA ALA A 152 18.07 2.86 2.40
C ALA A 152 18.64 1.47 2.10
N GLN A 153 18.43 0.95 0.89
CA GLN A 153 19.02 -0.30 0.38
C GLN A 153 20.48 -0.13 -0.08
N GLY A 154 21.06 1.06 0.07
CA GLY A 154 22.48 1.34 -0.23
C GLY A 154 22.74 1.86 -1.65
N GLU A 155 21.70 2.18 -2.44
CA GLU A 155 21.94 2.83 -3.73
C GLU A 155 22.42 4.29 -3.52
N PRO A 156 23.42 4.76 -4.30
CA PRO A 156 23.80 6.18 -4.29
C PRO A 156 22.59 7.08 -4.59
N PRO A 157 22.44 8.26 -3.95
CA PRO A 157 21.25 9.10 -4.03
C PRO A 157 20.76 9.39 -5.46
N ARG A 158 21.67 9.76 -6.36
CA ARG A 158 21.32 10.00 -7.77
C ARG A 158 20.85 8.74 -8.51
N LYS A 159 21.36 7.55 -8.13
CA LYS A 159 20.94 6.27 -8.71
C LYS A 159 19.57 5.88 -8.15
N ALA A 160 19.37 6.02 -6.83
CA ALA A 160 18.10 5.79 -6.15
C ALA A 160 16.96 6.62 -6.76
N LEU A 161 17.20 7.92 -6.99
CA LEU A 161 16.24 8.81 -7.62
C LEU A 161 15.93 8.39 -9.07
N ARG A 162 16.95 8.04 -9.87
CA ARG A 162 16.73 7.55 -11.25
C ARG A 162 15.95 6.24 -11.28
N HIS A 163 16.21 5.35 -10.32
CA HIS A 163 15.49 4.08 -10.21
C HIS A 163 14.02 4.33 -9.83
N ALA A 164 13.76 5.18 -8.85
CA ALA A 164 12.39 5.58 -8.47
C ALA A 164 11.63 6.17 -9.65
N ASN A 165 12.23 7.13 -10.37
CA ASN A 165 11.63 7.75 -11.55
C ASN A 165 11.29 6.74 -12.65
N ARG A 166 12.12 5.70 -12.84
CA ARG A 166 11.83 4.61 -13.79
C ARG A 166 10.61 3.79 -13.38
N VAL A 167 10.51 3.44 -12.11
CA VAL A 167 9.34 2.71 -11.59
C VAL A 167 8.08 3.55 -11.73
N ILE A 168 8.13 4.82 -11.37
CA ILE A 168 7.00 5.76 -11.49
C ILE A 168 6.60 5.98 -12.95
N PHE A 169 7.56 6.05 -13.87
CA PHE A 169 7.28 6.11 -15.31
C PHE A 169 6.46 4.90 -15.78
N TRP A 170 6.89 3.68 -15.46
CA TRP A 170 6.16 2.47 -15.82
C TRP A 170 4.80 2.37 -15.13
N ARG A 171 4.70 2.84 -13.87
CA ARG A 171 3.40 2.96 -13.19
C ARG A 171 2.47 3.91 -13.96
N LYS A 172 2.94 5.06 -14.41
CA LYS A 172 2.15 5.99 -15.23
C LYS A 172 1.70 5.37 -16.56
N CYS A 173 2.54 4.54 -17.18
CA CYS A 173 2.15 3.77 -18.37
C CYS A 173 1.01 2.79 -18.07
N LEU A 174 1.08 2.04 -16.96
CA LEU A 174 0.02 1.12 -16.53
C LEU A 174 -1.29 1.85 -16.22
N ASP A 175 -1.20 3.02 -15.59
CA ASP A 175 -2.37 3.88 -15.34
C ASP A 175 -2.98 4.38 -16.66
N GLY A 176 -2.15 4.72 -17.64
CA GLY A 176 -2.58 5.07 -19.00
C GLY A 176 -3.31 3.92 -19.71
N CYS A 177 -2.81 2.68 -19.57
CA CYS A 177 -3.52 1.48 -20.07
C CYS A 177 -4.89 1.34 -19.40
N SER A 178 -4.97 1.56 -18.09
CA SER A 178 -6.25 1.52 -17.36
C SER A 178 -7.22 2.60 -17.85
N ALA A 179 -6.73 3.82 -18.09
CA ALA A 179 -7.52 4.91 -18.68
C ALA A 179 -8.06 4.54 -20.06
N ALA A 180 -7.22 3.95 -20.93
CA ALA A 180 -7.65 3.49 -22.25
C ALA A 180 -8.75 2.42 -22.16
N VAL A 181 -8.65 1.46 -21.23
CA VAL A 181 -9.69 0.46 -20.98
C VAL A 181 -11.00 1.14 -20.56
N TYR A 182 -10.97 2.13 -19.68
CA TYR A 182 -12.18 2.88 -19.29
C TYR A 182 -12.81 3.60 -20.48
N LEU A 183 -11.99 4.24 -21.31
CA LEU A 183 -12.47 4.96 -22.51
C LEU A 183 -13.14 4.00 -23.50
N LEU A 184 -12.49 2.87 -23.82
CA LEU A 184 -13.00 1.86 -24.74
C LEU A 184 -14.26 1.16 -24.22
N SER A 185 -14.42 1.07 -22.88
CA SER A 185 -15.61 0.54 -22.22
C SER A 185 -16.74 1.57 -22.09
N GLY A 186 -16.64 2.75 -22.69
CA GLY A 186 -17.63 3.83 -22.61
C GLY A 186 -17.68 4.58 -21.26
N ARG A 187 -16.78 4.26 -20.31
CA ARG A 187 -16.74 4.86 -18.97
C ARG A 187 -15.93 6.17 -18.98
N LYS A 188 -16.44 7.18 -19.64
CA LYS A 188 -15.74 8.46 -19.87
C LYS A 188 -15.39 9.20 -18.58
N ASP A 189 -16.22 9.12 -17.55
CA ASP A 189 -16.00 9.75 -16.23
C ASP A 189 -14.81 9.12 -15.53
N PHE A 190 -14.63 7.80 -15.63
CA PHE A 190 -13.47 7.08 -15.07
C PHE A 190 -12.18 7.40 -15.84
N PHE A 191 -12.27 7.51 -17.17
CA PHE A 191 -11.16 8.01 -17.98
C PHE A 191 -10.72 9.41 -17.53
N LYS A 192 -11.66 10.37 -17.42
CA LYS A 192 -11.38 11.73 -16.93
C LYS A 192 -10.78 11.71 -15.52
N ALA A 193 -11.30 10.86 -14.62
CA ALA A 193 -10.81 10.73 -13.26
C ALA A 193 -9.32 10.32 -13.21
N VAL A 194 -8.86 9.42 -14.10
CA VAL A 194 -7.43 9.05 -14.17
C VAL A 194 -6.59 10.23 -14.66
N LEU A 195 -7.03 10.96 -15.69
CA LEU A 195 -6.29 12.14 -16.20
C LEU A 195 -6.17 13.24 -15.13
N GLU A 196 -7.26 13.53 -14.43
CA GLU A 196 -7.28 14.49 -13.33
C GLU A 196 -6.37 14.07 -12.18
N ALA A 197 -6.38 12.77 -11.83
CA ALA A 197 -5.49 12.20 -10.80
C ALA A 197 -4.01 12.48 -11.12
N HIS A 198 -3.59 12.25 -12.36
CA HIS A 198 -2.21 12.50 -12.78
C HIS A 198 -1.85 13.99 -12.77
N ARG A 199 -2.80 14.87 -13.15
CA ARG A 199 -2.61 16.32 -13.11
C ARG A 199 -2.48 16.81 -11.65
N GLU A 200 -3.37 16.38 -10.76
CA GLU A 200 -3.32 16.74 -9.34
C GLU A 200 -2.05 16.19 -8.66
N ALA A 201 -1.69 14.93 -8.92
CA ALA A 201 -0.47 14.34 -8.35
C ALA A 201 0.77 15.17 -8.70
N ARG A 202 0.89 15.67 -9.93
CA ARG A 202 2.01 16.52 -10.36
C ARG A 202 2.14 17.80 -9.52
N ASN A 203 1.03 18.37 -9.08
CA ASN A 203 1.01 19.58 -8.27
C ASN A 203 1.31 19.33 -6.79
N LEU A 204 1.05 18.09 -6.31
CA LEU A 204 1.22 17.70 -4.90
C LEU A 204 2.61 17.11 -4.60
N VAL A 205 3.30 16.63 -5.63
CA VAL A 205 4.58 15.96 -5.48
C VAL A 205 5.68 16.96 -5.15
N SER A 206 6.40 16.68 -4.05
CA SER A 206 7.65 17.33 -3.70
C SER A 206 8.78 16.34 -3.96
N ARG A 207 9.66 16.62 -4.91
CA ARG A 207 10.80 15.73 -5.17
C ARG A 207 11.72 15.68 -3.97
N PRO A 208 12.18 14.49 -3.55
CA PRO A 208 13.14 14.39 -2.47
C PRO A 208 14.45 15.05 -2.87
N ASP A 209 15.03 15.81 -1.96
CA ASP A 209 16.35 16.38 -2.11
C ASP A 209 17.42 15.29 -2.10
N ILE A 210 18.48 15.48 -2.90
CA ILE A 210 19.60 14.53 -2.99
C ILE A 210 20.35 14.45 -1.66
N GLU A 211 20.48 15.56 -0.93
CA GLU A 211 21.09 15.59 0.39
C GLU A 211 20.28 14.80 1.42
N ALA A 212 18.96 14.96 1.41
CA ALA A 212 18.06 14.19 2.27
C ALA A 212 18.13 12.67 1.96
N LEU A 213 18.32 12.28 0.70
CA LEU A 213 18.54 10.88 0.32
C LEU A 213 19.89 10.35 0.79
N ALA A 214 20.93 11.20 0.83
CA ALA A 214 22.25 10.81 1.32
C ALA A 214 22.25 10.55 2.84
N CYS A 215 21.38 11.25 3.59
CA CYS A 215 21.20 11.07 5.03
C CYS A 215 20.21 9.93 5.38
N GLN A 216 19.60 9.27 4.40
CA GLN A 216 18.65 8.18 4.68
C GLN A 216 19.35 7.03 5.40
N ALA A 217 18.85 6.67 6.58
CA ALA A 217 19.35 5.53 7.34
C ALA A 217 19.19 4.23 6.53
N LYS A 218 20.19 3.36 6.60
CA LYS A 218 20.15 2.05 5.97
C LYS A 218 19.26 1.13 6.79
N THR A 219 18.38 0.40 6.09
CA THR A 219 17.53 -0.62 6.71
C THR A 219 17.77 -1.96 6.03
N SER A 220 17.50 -3.06 6.74
CA SER A 220 17.59 -4.43 6.20
C SER A 220 16.54 -4.74 5.12
N GLY A 221 15.58 -3.84 4.92
CA GLY A 221 14.53 -3.97 3.92
C GLY A 221 13.20 -3.40 4.41
N VAL A 222 12.25 -3.37 3.51
CA VAL A 222 10.86 -3.00 3.77
C VAL A 222 10.02 -4.27 3.63
N ALA A 223 9.47 -4.76 4.74
CA ALA A 223 8.67 -5.98 4.78
C ALA A 223 7.38 -5.86 3.95
N GLY A 224 6.82 -6.99 3.54
CA GLY A 224 5.53 -7.02 2.84
C GLY A 224 5.54 -6.48 1.41
N ARG A 225 6.72 -6.25 0.79
CA ARG A 225 6.83 -5.92 -0.64
C ARG A 225 6.88 -7.16 -1.50
N TYR A 226 6.01 -7.21 -2.50
CA TYR A 226 6.03 -8.23 -3.54
C TYR A 226 6.82 -7.73 -4.77
N GLY A 227 7.88 -8.43 -5.15
CA GLY A 227 8.75 -8.05 -6.26
C GLY A 227 8.13 -8.19 -7.66
N GLY A 228 6.94 -8.80 -7.78
CA GLY A 228 6.18 -8.94 -9.02
C GLY A 228 5.08 -7.88 -9.18
N SER A 229 4.13 -8.16 -10.07
CA SER A 229 2.89 -7.39 -10.24
C SER A 229 1.70 -8.19 -9.75
N ILE A 230 0.93 -7.63 -8.81
CA ILE A 230 -0.30 -8.26 -8.30
C ILE A 230 -1.36 -8.37 -9.41
N ILE A 231 -1.41 -7.42 -10.32
CA ILE A 231 -2.34 -7.44 -11.46
C ILE A 231 -2.01 -8.61 -12.36
N LEU A 232 -0.76 -8.73 -12.80
CA LEU A 232 -0.31 -9.83 -13.68
C LEU A 232 -0.45 -11.19 -13.00
N ALA A 233 -0.02 -11.30 -11.74
CA ALA A 233 -0.18 -12.52 -10.96
C ALA A 233 -1.66 -12.94 -10.85
N SER A 234 -2.57 -11.98 -10.63
CA SER A 234 -4.01 -12.22 -10.55
C SER A 234 -4.61 -12.71 -11.87
N LEU A 235 -4.13 -12.19 -13.00
CA LEU A 235 -4.56 -12.61 -14.33
C LEU A 235 -4.07 -14.02 -14.69
N LEU A 236 -2.79 -14.31 -14.39
CA LEU A 236 -2.15 -15.58 -14.79
C LEU A 236 -2.46 -16.73 -13.85
N LYS A 237 -2.63 -16.49 -12.55
CA LYS A 237 -2.78 -17.55 -11.54
C LYS A 237 -4.22 -17.75 -11.06
N GLY A 238 -5.13 -16.86 -11.43
CA GLY A 238 -6.55 -16.99 -11.09
C GLY A 238 -6.78 -17.21 -9.57
N LYS A 239 -7.43 -18.32 -9.20
CA LYS A 239 -7.71 -18.68 -7.80
C LYS A 239 -6.44 -19.02 -6.99
N ARG A 240 -5.38 -19.52 -7.61
CA ARG A 240 -4.12 -19.92 -6.97
C ARG A 240 -3.18 -18.74 -6.69
N VAL A 241 -3.62 -17.52 -6.90
CA VAL A 241 -2.75 -16.33 -6.75
C VAL A 241 -2.35 -16.11 -5.30
N PHE A 242 -3.19 -16.43 -4.33
CA PHE A 242 -2.86 -16.26 -2.91
C PHE A 242 -1.69 -17.18 -2.52
N ASP A 243 -1.81 -18.49 -2.76
CA ASP A 243 -0.73 -19.46 -2.49
C ASP A 243 0.55 -19.10 -3.24
N TYR A 244 0.43 -18.68 -4.51
CA TYR A 244 1.57 -18.27 -5.31
C TYR A 244 2.29 -17.05 -4.70
N ILE A 245 1.58 -16.04 -4.23
CA ILE A 245 2.18 -14.86 -3.62
C ILE A 245 2.80 -15.22 -2.27
N GLU A 246 2.10 -15.98 -1.41
CA GLU A 246 2.65 -16.44 -0.14
C GLU A 246 3.99 -17.16 -0.36
N SER A 247 4.06 -18.09 -1.33
CA SER A 247 5.30 -18.82 -1.65
C SER A 247 6.44 -17.92 -2.14
N LYS A 248 6.16 -16.68 -2.59
CA LYS A 248 7.15 -15.70 -3.06
C LYS A 248 7.51 -14.66 -2.02
N MET A 249 6.77 -14.59 -0.91
CA MET A 249 7.01 -13.65 0.19
C MET A 249 7.84 -14.25 1.32
N VAL A 250 8.01 -15.58 1.35
CA VAL A 250 8.77 -16.33 2.39
C VAL A 250 10.30 -16.23 2.20
N LEU A 251 10.76 -15.39 1.30
CA LEU A 251 12.21 -15.15 1.07
C LEU A 251 12.60 -13.77 1.64
#